data_8b29c899472f916db7b14d74fbb2a956
#
_entry.id   8b29c899472f916db7b14d74fbb2a956
#
_cell.length_a   1.000
_cell.length_b   1.000
_cell.length_c   1.000
_cell.angle_alpha   90.00
_cell.angle_beta   90.00
_cell.angle_gamma   90.00
#
_symmetry.space_group_name_H-M   'P 1'
#
loop_
_entity.id
_entity.type
_entity.pdbx_description
1 polymer ?
#
loop_
_entity_poly.entity_id
_entity_poly.type
_entity_poly.pdbx_seq_one_letter_code
_entity_poly.pdbx_strand_id
1 'polypeptide(L)'
;MAAPAKPIARSTERTRFWRAPMLQSAPLRISVLVICFLWTLPTAGLFISSFRNPQLITQTGWWTALIHPFEQGWTLQNYQQVVTANGMGEAFLNSLIVTIPATVIPITIAAFAAYAFAWIPFRGRGVLFTIVVALLVVPLQMALIPILQLYSGLGLYGTFIGIWLAHTAFGLPLAIFLLYNFMSQLPRDLFESASIDGASAFQTFIRIVLPLSIPALGAFAIFQFLWVWNDLLVALVFLGPGADVRVMPTALFNLLGAYGGAWHLLTAGAFLTMIVPLLVFLALQRAFVRGILAGSVKS
;
A
#
# COMPACT_ATOMS: atom_id res chain seq x y z
N MET A 1 25.24 -40.71 41.60
CA MET A 1 25.75 -40.54 40.24
C MET A 1 24.66 -39.94 39.37
N ALA A 2 24.72 -38.65 39.09
CA ALA A 2 23.74 -37.96 38.25
C ALA A 2 24.25 -38.02 36.81
N ALA A 3 23.37 -38.43 35.88
CA ALA A 3 23.69 -38.47 34.44
C ALA A 3 23.85 -37.06 33.84
N PRO A 4 24.81 -36.84 32.96
CA PRO A 4 25.02 -35.52 32.36
C PRO A 4 23.85 -35.17 31.39
N ALA A 5 23.33 -33.94 31.51
CA ALA A 5 22.30 -33.38 30.64
C ALA A 5 22.81 -33.29 29.19
N LYS A 6 22.02 -33.80 28.24
CA LYS A 6 22.30 -33.69 26.81
C LYS A 6 22.22 -32.21 26.39
N PRO A 7 23.17 -31.69 25.60
CA PRO A 7 23.10 -30.33 25.10
C PRO A 7 21.91 -30.20 24.13
N ILE A 8 21.08 -29.17 24.36
CA ILE A 8 19.99 -28.78 23.47
C ILE A 8 20.63 -28.26 22.17
N ALA A 9 20.52 -29.04 21.11
CA ALA A 9 20.92 -28.63 19.77
C ALA A 9 20.09 -27.42 19.38
N ARG A 10 20.71 -26.23 19.28
CA ARG A 10 20.13 -25.06 18.67
C ARG A 10 19.90 -25.39 17.19
N SER A 11 18.64 -25.62 16.83
CA SER A 11 18.24 -25.87 15.46
C SER A 11 18.57 -24.66 14.58
N THR A 12 19.47 -24.86 13.65
CA THR A 12 19.79 -23.91 12.56
C THR A 12 18.67 -23.94 11.49
N GLU A 13 17.44 -23.65 11.88
CA GLU A 13 16.30 -23.60 10.96
C GLU A 13 16.25 -22.36 10.05
N ARG A 14 17.24 -21.45 10.18
CA ARG A 14 17.22 -20.17 9.43
C ARG A 14 17.44 -20.25 7.91
N THR A 15 17.79 -21.41 7.35
CA THR A 15 18.18 -21.52 5.93
C THR A 15 17.29 -22.42 5.07
N ARG A 16 16.22 -22.99 5.62
CA ARG A 16 15.40 -23.99 4.90
C ARG A 16 14.26 -23.42 4.05
N PHE A 17 13.88 -22.14 4.19
CA PHE A 17 12.76 -21.53 3.46
C PHE A 17 12.99 -21.37 1.95
N TRP A 18 14.24 -21.33 1.49
CA TRP A 18 14.59 -21.16 0.08
C TRP A 18 14.78 -22.47 -0.69
N ARG A 19 14.57 -23.62 -0.02
CA ARG A 19 14.64 -24.94 -0.63
C ARG A 19 13.28 -25.64 -0.66
N ALA A 20 12.25 -24.95 -1.16
CA ALA A 20 11.03 -25.64 -1.50
C ALA A 20 11.33 -26.63 -2.63
N PRO A 21 11.04 -27.92 -2.49
CA PRO A 21 11.37 -28.93 -3.50
C PRO A 21 10.71 -28.65 -4.86
N MET A 22 9.61 -27.90 -4.88
CA MET A 22 8.96 -27.43 -6.11
C MET A 22 9.84 -26.53 -6.98
N LEU A 23 10.72 -25.69 -6.41
CA LEU A 23 11.63 -24.83 -7.17
C LEU A 23 12.86 -25.56 -7.73
N GLN A 24 12.99 -26.86 -7.49
CA GLN A 24 14.13 -27.65 -7.98
C GLN A 24 13.94 -28.19 -9.41
N SER A 25 12.73 -28.19 -9.95
CA SER A 25 12.47 -28.59 -11.33
C SER A 25 12.88 -27.48 -12.31
N ALA A 26 13.74 -27.80 -13.25
CA ALA A 26 14.19 -26.87 -14.29
C ALA A 26 13.03 -26.21 -15.06
N PRO A 27 11.97 -26.93 -15.46
CA PRO A 27 10.86 -26.31 -16.19
C PRO A 27 10.12 -25.26 -15.37
N LEU A 28 9.96 -25.46 -14.07
CA LEU A 28 9.29 -24.45 -13.21
C LEU A 28 10.15 -23.18 -13.09
N ARG A 29 11.46 -23.31 -12.93
CA ARG A 29 12.37 -22.14 -12.90
C ARG A 29 12.32 -21.37 -14.21
N ILE A 30 12.37 -22.07 -15.34
CA ILE A 30 12.29 -21.46 -16.67
C ILE A 30 10.95 -20.72 -16.82
N SER A 31 9.83 -21.35 -16.45
CA SER A 31 8.50 -20.71 -16.51
C SER A 31 8.43 -19.44 -15.67
N VAL A 32 8.93 -19.48 -14.44
CA VAL A 32 8.96 -18.29 -13.56
C VAL A 32 9.82 -17.18 -14.17
N LEU A 33 11.00 -17.50 -14.67
CA LEU A 33 11.89 -16.51 -15.30
C LEU A 33 11.28 -15.90 -16.55
N VAL A 34 10.62 -16.71 -17.40
CA VAL A 34 9.91 -16.22 -18.59
C VAL A 34 8.79 -15.29 -18.21
N ILE A 35 7.96 -15.64 -17.21
CA ILE A 35 6.89 -14.80 -16.72
C ILE A 35 7.46 -13.48 -16.16
N CYS A 36 8.47 -13.53 -15.31
CA CYS A 36 9.13 -12.35 -14.77
C CYS A 36 9.69 -11.45 -15.88
N PHE A 37 10.34 -12.04 -16.88
CA PHE A 37 10.86 -11.30 -18.04
C PHE A 37 9.73 -10.60 -18.81
N LEU A 38 8.67 -11.33 -19.17
CA LEU A 38 7.53 -10.76 -19.90
C LEU A 38 6.84 -9.63 -19.13
N TRP A 39 6.70 -9.77 -17.81
CA TRP A 39 6.12 -8.71 -16.96
C TRP A 39 7.03 -7.50 -16.80
N THR A 40 8.33 -7.69 -16.81
CA THR A 40 9.29 -6.59 -16.68
C THR A 40 9.48 -5.82 -17.99
N LEU A 41 9.23 -6.46 -19.12
CA LEU A 41 9.50 -5.91 -20.46
C LEU A 41 8.78 -4.57 -20.73
N PRO A 42 7.47 -4.41 -20.48
CA PRO A 42 6.79 -3.11 -20.66
C PRO A 42 7.37 -2.02 -19.76
N THR A 43 7.64 -2.34 -18.49
CA THR A 43 8.21 -1.40 -17.53
C THR A 43 9.61 -0.96 -17.93
N ALA A 44 10.45 -1.89 -18.39
CA ALA A 44 11.78 -1.59 -18.91
C ALA A 44 11.71 -0.69 -20.15
N GLY A 45 10.74 -0.95 -21.04
CA GLY A 45 10.51 -0.12 -22.23
C GLY A 45 10.12 1.32 -21.87
N LEU A 46 9.22 1.50 -20.89
CA LEU A 46 8.86 2.82 -20.38
C LEU A 46 10.06 3.50 -19.73
N PHE A 47 10.86 2.77 -18.93
CA PHE A 47 12.06 3.29 -18.28
C PHE A 47 13.07 3.81 -19.31
N ILE A 48 13.38 3.02 -20.31
CA ILE A 48 14.26 3.42 -21.41
C ILE A 48 13.70 4.66 -22.10
N SER A 49 12.41 4.67 -22.42
CA SER A 49 11.75 5.79 -23.09
C SER A 49 11.80 7.08 -22.29
N SER A 50 11.74 7.02 -20.95
CA SER A 50 11.76 8.23 -20.10
C SER A 50 13.05 9.06 -20.23
N PHE A 51 14.15 8.47 -20.70
CA PHE A 51 15.43 9.13 -20.91
C PHE A 51 15.72 9.47 -22.39
N ARG A 52 14.85 9.06 -23.33
CA ARG A 52 15.08 9.28 -24.76
C ARG A 52 14.63 10.67 -25.20
N ASN A 53 15.22 11.13 -26.30
CA ASN A 53 14.79 12.34 -26.96
C ASN A 53 13.30 12.27 -27.39
N PRO A 54 12.50 13.33 -27.14
CA PRO A 54 11.06 13.36 -27.45
C PRO A 54 10.72 12.98 -28.89
N GLN A 55 11.51 13.41 -29.87
CA GLN A 55 11.26 13.14 -31.29
C GLN A 55 11.45 11.65 -31.60
N LEU A 56 12.44 11.01 -31.00
CA LEU A 56 12.73 9.58 -31.22
C LEU A 56 11.69 8.66 -30.60
N ILE A 57 11.07 9.06 -29.49
CA ILE A 57 10.01 8.26 -28.83
C ILE A 57 8.79 8.13 -29.74
N THR A 58 8.45 9.17 -30.50
CA THR A 58 7.29 9.16 -31.40
C THR A 58 7.55 8.44 -32.72
N GLN A 59 8.81 8.33 -33.12
CA GLN A 59 9.20 7.78 -34.42
C GLN A 59 9.68 6.32 -34.34
N THR A 60 10.23 5.90 -33.20
CA THR A 60 10.87 4.60 -33.05
C THR A 60 10.47 3.91 -31.75
N GLY A 61 10.40 2.59 -31.75
CA GLY A 61 10.15 1.81 -30.55
C GLY A 61 11.32 1.88 -29.55
N TRP A 62 11.04 1.65 -28.26
CA TRP A 62 12.06 1.67 -27.21
C TRP A 62 13.20 0.64 -27.42
N TRP A 63 12.92 -0.46 -28.11
CA TRP A 63 13.91 -1.51 -28.43
C TRP A 63 15.04 -1.01 -29.33
N THR A 64 14.85 0.08 -30.09
CA THR A 64 15.93 0.67 -30.88
C THR A 64 17.07 1.18 -30.00
N ALA A 65 16.80 1.48 -28.75
CA ALA A 65 17.82 1.85 -27.78
C ALA A 65 18.78 0.70 -27.43
N LEU A 66 18.36 -0.54 -27.61
CA LEU A 66 19.22 -1.71 -27.42
C LEU A 66 20.10 -2.00 -28.63
N ILE A 67 19.65 -1.60 -29.82
CA ILE A 67 20.35 -1.81 -31.10
C ILE A 67 21.29 -0.65 -31.40
N HIS A 68 20.84 0.58 -31.18
CA HIS A 68 21.56 1.82 -31.46
C HIS A 68 21.64 2.73 -30.21
N PRO A 69 22.35 2.33 -29.15
CA PRO A 69 22.32 3.04 -27.87
C PRO A 69 22.88 4.45 -27.93
N PHE A 70 23.81 4.73 -28.81
CA PHE A 70 24.45 6.05 -28.94
C PHE A 70 23.63 7.08 -29.77
N GLU A 71 22.60 6.64 -30.48
CA GLU A 71 21.77 7.48 -31.35
C GLU A 71 20.49 7.98 -30.66
N GLN A 72 20.27 7.64 -29.37
CA GLN A 72 19.00 7.87 -28.70
C GLN A 72 18.82 9.28 -28.16
N GLY A 73 19.88 10.11 -28.14
CA GLY A 73 19.83 11.45 -27.58
C GLY A 73 19.39 11.44 -26.11
N TRP A 74 20.07 10.64 -25.29
CA TRP A 74 19.77 10.49 -23.86
C TRP A 74 19.72 11.81 -23.12
N THR A 75 18.66 12.04 -22.34
CA THR A 75 18.43 13.31 -21.66
C THR A 75 17.69 13.13 -20.34
N LEU A 76 17.96 14.00 -19.37
CA LEU A 76 17.19 14.16 -18.13
C LEU A 76 16.16 15.29 -18.22
N GLN A 77 16.10 16.01 -19.35
CA GLN A 77 15.19 17.15 -19.53
C GLN A 77 13.72 16.74 -19.37
N ASN A 78 13.35 15.50 -19.75
CA ASN A 78 11.99 14.98 -19.57
C ASN A 78 11.58 15.02 -18.10
N TYR A 79 12.45 14.58 -17.19
CA TYR A 79 12.22 14.62 -15.74
C TYR A 79 12.19 16.05 -15.21
N GLN A 80 13.11 16.90 -15.65
CA GLN A 80 13.13 18.30 -15.26
C GLN A 80 11.83 19.00 -15.66
N GLN A 81 11.38 18.84 -16.90
CA GLN A 81 10.12 19.43 -17.38
C GLN A 81 8.91 18.94 -16.60
N VAL A 82 8.82 17.64 -16.31
CA VAL A 82 7.72 17.06 -15.55
C VAL A 82 7.67 17.62 -14.14
N VAL A 83 8.80 17.73 -13.46
CA VAL A 83 8.86 18.21 -12.08
C VAL A 83 8.56 19.71 -11.99
N THR A 84 9.15 20.52 -12.87
CA THR A 84 9.07 21.99 -12.76
C THR A 84 7.91 22.59 -13.55
N ALA A 85 7.84 22.31 -14.85
CA ALA A 85 6.87 22.95 -15.74
C ALA A 85 5.46 22.35 -15.66
N ASN A 86 5.33 21.07 -15.30
CA ASN A 86 4.05 20.37 -15.25
C ASN A 86 3.51 20.17 -13.82
N GLY A 87 4.15 20.76 -12.81
CA GLY A 87 3.67 20.76 -11.43
C GLY A 87 3.70 19.41 -10.72
N MET A 88 4.42 18.41 -11.26
CA MET A 88 4.50 17.10 -10.59
C MET A 88 5.33 17.13 -9.31
N GLY A 89 6.21 18.11 -9.14
CA GLY A 89 6.92 18.31 -7.87
C GLY A 89 5.97 18.65 -6.72
N GLU A 90 5.03 19.57 -6.96
CA GLU A 90 3.97 19.92 -6.00
C GLU A 90 3.01 18.75 -5.77
N ALA A 91 2.60 18.09 -6.86
CA ALA A 91 1.74 16.91 -6.78
C ALA A 91 2.37 15.76 -5.97
N PHE A 92 3.69 15.63 -6.02
CA PHE A 92 4.43 14.66 -5.20
C PHE A 92 4.29 14.96 -3.69
N LEU A 93 4.49 16.22 -3.31
CA LEU A 93 4.32 16.65 -1.91
C LEU A 93 2.87 16.48 -1.46
N ASN A 94 1.91 16.88 -2.29
CA ASN A 94 0.49 16.70 -2.02
C ASN A 94 0.11 15.22 -1.86
N SER A 95 0.69 14.33 -2.69
CA SER A 95 0.47 12.89 -2.53
C SER A 95 0.97 12.37 -1.17
N LEU A 96 2.09 12.86 -0.66
CA LEU A 96 2.56 12.52 0.69
C LEU A 96 1.63 13.08 1.77
N ILE A 97 1.20 14.35 1.62
CA ILE A 97 0.26 15.01 2.54
C ILE A 97 -1.08 14.27 2.59
N VAL A 98 -1.53 13.71 1.47
CA VAL A 98 -2.76 12.90 1.42
C VAL A 98 -2.52 11.49 1.97
N THR A 99 -1.50 10.81 1.48
CA THR A 99 -1.33 9.37 1.72
C THR A 99 -0.94 9.05 3.16
N ILE A 100 -0.07 9.87 3.79
CA ILE A 100 0.39 9.58 5.15
C ILE A 100 -0.79 9.65 6.16
N PRO A 101 -1.58 10.75 6.25
CA PRO A 101 -2.71 10.78 7.16
C PRO A 101 -3.81 9.78 6.80
N ALA A 102 -4.12 9.61 5.49
CA ALA A 102 -5.11 8.63 5.02
C ALA A 102 -4.68 7.17 5.24
N THR A 103 -3.43 6.92 5.63
CA THR A 103 -2.93 5.63 6.09
C THR A 103 -3.00 5.53 7.60
N VAL A 104 -2.50 6.53 8.33
CA VAL A 104 -2.35 6.49 9.79
C VAL A 104 -3.71 6.57 10.50
N ILE A 105 -4.61 7.44 10.02
CA ILE A 105 -5.92 7.65 10.66
C ILE A 105 -6.75 6.35 10.70
N PRO A 106 -7.03 5.67 9.56
CA PRO A 106 -7.83 4.44 9.59
C PRO A 106 -7.16 3.31 10.36
N ILE A 107 -5.84 3.18 10.32
CA ILE A 107 -5.12 2.17 11.10
C ILE A 107 -5.29 2.39 12.58
N THR A 108 -5.16 3.64 13.03
CA THR A 108 -5.30 4.00 14.44
C THR A 108 -6.71 3.69 14.93
N ILE A 109 -7.73 4.15 14.22
CA ILE A 109 -9.15 3.89 14.56
C ILE A 109 -9.43 2.38 14.54
N ALA A 110 -8.96 1.67 13.50
CA ALA A 110 -9.19 0.25 13.35
C ALA A 110 -8.50 -0.58 14.43
N ALA A 111 -7.32 -0.18 14.91
CA ALA A 111 -6.62 -0.87 15.99
C ALA A 111 -7.43 -0.86 17.29
N PHE A 112 -7.99 0.31 17.66
CA PHE A 112 -8.87 0.41 18.83
C PHE A 112 -10.17 -0.37 18.62
N ALA A 113 -10.81 -0.23 17.47
CA ALA A 113 -12.06 -0.92 17.16
C ALA A 113 -11.88 -2.45 17.13
N ALA A 114 -10.84 -2.94 16.48
CA ALA A 114 -10.53 -4.36 16.41
C ALA A 114 -10.25 -4.97 17.79
N TYR A 115 -9.50 -4.27 18.63
CA TYR A 115 -9.28 -4.68 20.02
C TYR A 115 -10.60 -4.73 20.80
N ALA A 116 -11.43 -3.70 20.68
CA ALA A 116 -12.73 -3.67 21.35
C ALA A 116 -13.63 -4.83 20.87
N PHE A 117 -13.70 -5.08 19.56
CA PHE A 117 -14.44 -6.21 19.01
C PHE A 117 -13.87 -7.59 19.40
N ALA A 118 -12.58 -7.72 19.61
CA ALA A 118 -11.97 -8.98 19.96
C ALA A 118 -12.10 -9.30 21.48
N TRP A 119 -11.81 -8.33 22.34
CA TRP A 119 -11.52 -8.59 23.74
C TRP A 119 -12.41 -7.86 24.73
N ILE A 120 -13.13 -6.79 24.34
CA ILE A 120 -13.99 -6.08 25.27
C ILE A 120 -15.44 -6.58 25.14
N PRO A 121 -16.05 -7.08 26.25
CA PRO A 121 -17.45 -7.46 26.22
C PRO A 121 -18.35 -6.20 26.27
N PHE A 122 -19.15 -5.99 25.24
CA PHE A 122 -20.19 -4.95 25.22
C PHE A 122 -21.45 -5.41 24.47
N ARG A 123 -22.60 -4.79 24.80
CA ARG A 123 -23.89 -5.15 24.18
C ARG A 123 -23.90 -4.75 22.71
N GLY A 124 -24.32 -5.64 21.83
CA GLY A 124 -24.40 -5.37 20.39
C GLY A 124 -23.10 -5.58 19.62
N ARG A 125 -22.01 -6.03 20.27
CA ARG A 125 -20.71 -6.27 19.65
C ARG A 125 -20.80 -7.04 18.33
N GLY A 126 -21.51 -8.17 18.34
CA GLY A 126 -21.65 -9.02 17.15
C GLY A 126 -22.41 -8.32 16.01
N VAL A 127 -23.50 -7.61 16.32
CA VAL A 127 -24.28 -6.87 15.32
C VAL A 127 -23.44 -5.76 14.70
N LEU A 128 -22.75 -4.95 15.50
CA LEU A 128 -21.90 -3.86 15.01
C LEU A 128 -20.74 -4.41 14.14
N PHE A 129 -20.10 -5.51 14.57
CA PHE A 129 -19.06 -6.13 13.77
C PHE A 129 -19.60 -6.66 12.44
N THR A 130 -20.79 -7.29 12.44
CA THR A 130 -21.46 -7.73 11.20
C THR A 130 -21.76 -6.57 10.27
N ILE A 131 -22.23 -5.43 10.80
CA ILE A 131 -22.44 -4.21 9.98
C ILE A 131 -21.13 -3.74 9.36
N VAL A 132 -20.05 -3.66 10.14
CA VAL A 132 -18.72 -3.28 9.62
C VAL A 132 -18.28 -4.21 8.49
N VAL A 133 -18.44 -5.53 8.66
CA VAL A 133 -18.10 -6.51 7.63
C VAL A 133 -19.01 -6.38 6.39
N ALA A 134 -20.31 -6.11 6.60
CA ALA A 134 -21.25 -5.90 5.51
C ALA A 134 -20.90 -4.68 4.63
N LEU A 135 -20.30 -3.64 5.21
CA LEU A 135 -19.82 -2.47 4.45
C LEU A 135 -18.74 -2.82 3.43
N LEU A 136 -17.99 -3.92 3.59
CA LEU A 136 -17.02 -4.40 2.59
C LEU A 136 -17.67 -4.79 1.26
N VAL A 137 -18.94 -5.14 1.27
CA VAL A 137 -19.68 -5.56 0.07
C VAL A 137 -20.17 -4.35 -0.73
N VAL A 138 -20.23 -3.17 -0.09
CA VAL A 138 -20.70 -1.94 -0.77
C VAL A 138 -19.65 -1.48 -1.77
N PRO A 139 -19.96 -1.42 -3.09
CA PRO A 139 -19.01 -0.91 -4.07
C PRO A 139 -18.70 0.57 -3.79
N LEU A 140 -17.40 0.90 -3.67
CA LEU A 140 -16.93 2.26 -3.43
C LEU A 140 -17.54 3.26 -4.43
N GLN A 141 -17.64 2.88 -5.69
CA GLN A 141 -18.17 3.73 -6.76
C GLN A 141 -19.59 4.19 -6.53
N MET A 142 -20.42 3.37 -5.89
CA MET A 142 -21.83 3.75 -5.57
C MET A 142 -21.89 4.82 -4.48
N ALA A 143 -20.92 4.85 -3.58
CA ALA A 143 -20.88 5.80 -2.47
C ALA A 143 -20.30 7.17 -2.85
N LEU A 144 -19.57 7.27 -3.97
CA LEU A 144 -18.85 8.50 -4.35
C LEU A 144 -19.78 9.70 -4.49
N ILE A 145 -20.87 9.58 -5.25
CA ILE A 145 -21.77 10.71 -5.52
C ILE A 145 -22.50 11.17 -4.25
N PRO A 146 -23.12 10.30 -3.44
CA PRO A 146 -23.74 10.71 -2.17
C PRO A 146 -22.77 11.39 -1.21
N ILE A 147 -21.56 10.86 -1.08
CA ILE A 147 -20.55 11.46 -0.18
C ILE A 147 -20.05 12.79 -0.75
N LEU A 148 -19.87 12.93 -2.05
CA LEU A 148 -19.50 14.19 -2.70
C LEU A 148 -20.54 15.28 -2.43
N GLN A 149 -21.85 14.96 -2.53
CA GLN A 149 -22.92 15.89 -2.22
C GLN A 149 -22.85 16.36 -0.75
N LEU A 150 -22.65 15.42 0.17
CA LEU A 150 -22.44 15.72 1.58
C LEU A 150 -21.22 16.64 1.80
N TYR A 151 -20.10 16.31 1.17
CA TYR A 151 -18.85 17.07 1.30
C TYR A 151 -18.94 18.47 0.71
N SER A 152 -19.65 18.62 -0.41
CA SER A 152 -19.92 19.94 -0.99
C SER A 152 -20.76 20.82 -0.04
N GLY A 153 -21.76 20.24 0.62
CA GLY A 153 -22.57 20.95 1.63
C GLY A 153 -21.80 21.32 2.90
N LEU A 154 -20.76 20.56 3.26
CA LEU A 154 -19.93 20.78 4.43
C LEU A 154 -18.65 21.61 4.15
N GLY A 155 -18.40 22.01 2.91
CA GLY A 155 -17.16 22.70 2.52
C GLY A 155 -15.91 21.84 2.57
N LEU A 156 -16.05 20.51 2.48
CA LEU A 156 -14.94 19.55 2.50
C LEU A 156 -14.42 19.18 1.11
N TYR A 157 -15.19 19.49 0.06
CA TYR A 157 -14.78 19.29 -1.32
C TYR A 157 -13.55 20.13 -1.66
N GLY A 158 -12.58 19.57 -2.36
CA GLY A 158 -11.34 20.25 -2.74
C GLY A 158 -10.36 20.44 -1.57
N THR A 159 -10.54 19.74 -0.44
CA THR A 159 -9.67 19.88 0.72
C THR A 159 -8.95 18.58 1.08
N PHE A 160 -7.76 18.70 1.67
CA PHE A 160 -7.02 17.52 2.19
C PHE A 160 -7.78 16.80 3.31
N ILE A 161 -8.52 17.54 4.15
CA ILE A 161 -9.34 16.94 5.22
C ILE A 161 -10.43 16.06 4.60
N GLY A 162 -11.10 16.54 3.55
CA GLY A 162 -12.13 15.78 2.87
C GLY A 162 -11.62 14.45 2.34
N ILE A 163 -10.49 14.45 1.65
CA ILE A 163 -9.94 13.21 1.08
C ILE A 163 -9.38 12.27 2.17
N TRP A 164 -8.83 12.78 3.28
CA TRP A 164 -8.41 11.94 4.42
C TRP A 164 -9.61 11.20 5.02
N LEU A 165 -10.73 11.89 5.21
CA LEU A 165 -11.97 11.29 5.73
C LEU A 165 -12.55 10.28 4.74
N ALA A 166 -12.52 10.56 3.43
CA ALA A 166 -13.00 9.65 2.41
C ALA A 166 -12.20 8.33 2.41
N HIS A 167 -10.86 8.41 2.32
CA HIS A 167 -10.02 7.23 2.37
C HIS A 167 -10.11 6.49 3.70
N THR A 168 -10.30 7.21 4.81
CA THR A 168 -10.54 6.60 6.12
C THR A 168 -11.85 5.80 6.11
N ALA A 169 -12.94 6.41 5.66
CA ALA A 169 -14.26 5.75 5.62
C ALA A 169 -14.24 4.49 4.77
N PHE A 170 -13.60 4.54 3.59
CA PHE A 170 -13.52 3.39 2.68
C PHE A 170 -12.55 2.30 3.17
N GLY A 171 -11.44 2.68 3.80
CA GLY A 171 -10.43 1.73 4.29
C GLY A 171 -10.77 1.09 5.63
N LEU A 172 -11.58 1.77 6.46
CA LEU A 172 -11.83 1.37 7.84
C LEU A 172 -12.47 -0.02 8.00
N PRO A 173 -13.49 -0.43 7.22
CA PRO A 173 -14.09 -1.75 7.36
C PRO A 173 -13.08 -2.89 7.16
N LEU A 174 -12.25 -2.80 6.13
CA LEU A 174 -11.21 -3.79 5.85
C LEU A 174 -10.13 -3.79 6.94
N ALA A 175 -9.71 -2.61 7.40
CA ALA A 175 -8.75 -2.47 8.48
C ALA A 175 -9.24 -3.15 9.76
N ILE A 176 -10.48 -2.87 10.18
CA ILE A 176 -11.09 -3.48 11.37
C ILE A 176 -11.16 -4.99 11.21
N PHE A 177 -11.64 -5.48 10.07
CA PHE A 177 -11.77 -6.91 9.81
C PHE A 177 -10.42 -7.65 9.89
N LEU A 178 -9.38 -7.14 9.23
CA LEU A 178 -8.05 -7.76 9.22
C LEU A 178 -7.40 -7.74 10.61
N LEU A 179 -7.46 -6.58 11.29
CA LEU A 179 -6.88 -6.45 12.62
C LEU A 179 -7.66 -7.27 13.66
N TYR A 180 -8.99 -7.34 13.57
CA TYR A 180 -9.80 -8.21 14.43
C TYR A 180 -9.40 -9.67 14.27
N ASN A 181 -9.27 -10.18 13.03
CA ASN A 181 -8.87 -11.56 12.78
C ASN A 181 -7.49 -11.88 13.37
N PHE A 182 -6.57 -10.93 13.36
CA PHE A 182 -5.27 -11.09 14.00
C PHE A 182 -5.36 -11.05 15.54
N MET A 183 -5.97 -9.99 16.08
CA MET A 183 -6.03 -9.74 17.53
C MET A 183 -6.86 -10.79 18.28
N SER A 184 -7.91 -11.34 17.65
CA SER A 184 -8.75 -12.39 18.24
C SER A 184 -8.02 -13.74 18.43
N GLN A 185 -6.90 -13.94 17.74
CA GLN A 185 -6.08 -15.15 17.84
C GLN A 185 -4.97 -15.05 18.90
N LEU A 186 -4.83 -13.92 19.57
CA LEU A 186 -3.85 -13.77 20.64
C LEU A 186 -4.20 -14.69 21.82
N PRO A 187 -3.20 -15.31 22.50
CA PRO A 187 -3.43 -16.21 23.62
C PRO A 187 -4.18 -15.53 24.77
N ARG A 188 -5.20 -16.19 25.33
CA ARG A 188 -5.99 -15.68 26.47
C ARG A 188 -5.16 -15.47 27.71
N ASP A 189 -4.16 -16.32 27.95
CA ASP A 189 -3.26 -16.24 29.09
C ASP A 189 -2.60 -14.88 29.28
N LEU A 190 -2.34 -14.15 28.14
CA LEU A 190 -1.79 -12.79 28.17
C LEU A 190 -2.76 -11.79 28.84
N PHE A 191 -4.06 -11.95 28.58
CA PHE A 191 -5.10 -11.06 29.10
C PHE A 191 -5.45 -11.42 30.55
N GLU A 192 -5.43 -12.70 30.91
CA GLU A 192 -5.63 -13.18 32.26
C GLU A 192 -4.50 -12.72 33.19
N SER A 193 -3.25 -12.85 32.74
CA SER A 193 -2.08 -12.35 33.47
C SER A 193 -2.15 -10.85 33.70
N ALA A 194 -2.46 -10.08 32.62
CA ALA A 194 -2.63 -8.64 32.72
C ALA A 194 -3.75 -8.22 33.70
N SER A 195 -4.84 -8.99 33.74
CA SER A 195 -5.94 -8.75 34.67
C SER A 195 -5.54 -9.03 36.14
N ILE A 196 -4.75 -10.07 36.38
CA ILE A 196 -4.20 -10.40 37.73
C ILE A 196 -3.27 -9.26 38.19
N ASP A 197 -2.46 -8.72 37.30
CA ASP A 197 -1.57 -7.55 37.53
C ASP A 197 -2.32 -6.23 37.70
N GLY A 198 -3.66 -6.23 37.60
CA GLY A 198 -4.50 -5.03 37.73
C GLY A 198 -4.42 -4.06 36.54
N ALA A 199 -3.94 -4.49 35.37
CA ALA A 199 -3.86 -3.64 34.18
C ALA A 199 -5.25 -3.30 33.64
N SER A 200 -5.49 -2.00 33.35
CA SER A 200 -6.71 -1.56 32.67
C SER A 200 -6.74 -2.06 31.20
N ALA A 201 -7.93 -2.10 30.59
CA ALA A 201 -8.09 -2.48 29.19
C ALA A 201 -7.21 -1.63 28.25
N PHE A 202 -7.07 -0.33 28.52
CA PHE A 202 -6.21 0.57 27.76
C PHE A 202 -4.71 0.23 27.95
N GLN A 203 -4.28 -0.07 29.18
CA GLN A 203 -2.90 -0.50 29.45
C GLN A 203 -2.59 -1.83 28.76
N THR A 204 -3.50 -2.79 28.80
CA THR A 204 -3.39 -4.06 28.09
C THR A 204 -3.28 -3.84 26.57
N PHE A 205 -4.11 -2.95 26.02
CA PHE A 205 -4.02 -2.59 24.60
C PHE A 205 -2.65 -2.03 24.23
N ILE A 206 -2.19 -0.98 24.91
CA ILE A 206 -0.95 -0.27 24.54
C ILE A 206 0.30 -1.12 24.81
N ARG A 207 0.34 -1.88 25.95
CA ARG A 207 1.56 -2.56 26.37
C ARG A 207 1.68 -3.99 25.84
N ILE A 208 0.56 -4.64 25.51
CA ILE A 208 0.55 -6.05 25.09
C ILE A 208 0.03 -6.19 23.66
N VAL A 209 -1.22 -5.78 23.40
CA VAL A 209 -1.88 -6.05 22.11
C VAL A 209 -1.25 -5.28 20.97
N LEU A 210 -1.02 -3.98 21.14
CA LEU A 210 -0.47 -3.12 20.10
C LEU A 210 0.94 -3.56 19.66
N PRO A 211 1.92 -3.82 20.56
CA PRO A 211 3.23 -4.33 20.19
C PRO A 211 3.17 -5.70 19.48
N LEU A 212 2.34 -6.62 19.95
CA LEU A 212 2.16 -7.92 19.30
C LEU A 212 1.50 -7.82 17.94
N SER A 213 0.69 -6.79 17.71
CA SER A 213 -0.02 -6.54 16.44
C SER A 213 0.80 -5.74 15.40
N ILE A 214 2.02 -5.29 15.72
CA ILE A 214 2.88 -4.54 14.78
C ILE A 214 3.01 -5.24 13.42
N PRO A 215 3.15 -6.58 13.30
CA PRO A 215 3.24 -7.21 11.98
C PRO A 215 1.95 -7.06 11.16
N ALA A 216 0.78 -7.17 11.77
CA ALA A 216 -0.51 -7.03 11.12
C ALA A 216 -0.80 -5.56 10.76
N LEU A 217 -0.50 -4.64 11.69
CA LEU A 217 -0.59 -3.21 11.47
C LEU A 217 0.30 -2.77 10.31
N GLY A 218 1.55 -3.26 10.27
CA GLY A 218 2.50 -2.96 9.20
C GLY A 218 2.06 -3.50 7.84
N ALA A 219 1.51 -4.72 7.80
CA ALA A 219 0.98 -5.31 6.57
C ALA A 219 -0.21 -4.48 6.02
N PHE A 220 -1.14 -4.09 6.89
CA PHE A 220 -2.25 -3.24 6.48
C PHE A 220 -1.79 -1.82 6.09
N ALA A 221 -0.80 -1.25 6.81
CA ALA A 221 -0.24 0.06 6.50
C ALA A 221 0.33 0.11 5.07
N ILE A 222 1.05 -0.93 4.66
CA ILE A 222 1.58 -1.03 3.29
C ILE A 222 0.43 -1.06 2.28
N PHE A 223 -0.57 -1.92 2.53
CA PHE A 223 -1.73 -2.05 1.65
C PHE A 223 -2.47 -0.72 1.50
N GLN A 224 -2.80 -0.07 2.62
CA GLN A 224 -3.52 1.20 2.65
C GLN A 224 -2.71 2.31 1.98
N PHE A 225 -1.41 2.41 2.28
CA PHE A 225 -0.51 3.38 1.68
C PHE A 225 -0.47 3.24 0.16
N LEU A 226 -0.25 2.02 -0.35
CA LEU A 226 -0.18 1.76 -1.78
C LEU A 226 -1.52 2.01 -2.48
N TRP A 227 -2.62 1.68 -1.82
CA TRP A 227 -3.95 1.97 -2.34
C TRP A 227 -4.20 3.47 -2.46
N VAL A 228 -3.97 4.25 -1.40
CA VAL A 228 -4.17 5.70 -1.41
C VAL A 228 -3.23 6.40 -2.39
N TRP A 229 -1.94 6.00 -2.40
CA TRP A 229 -0.94 6.59 -3.29
C TRP A 229 -1.29 6.46 -4.78
N ASN A 230 -1.88 5.32 -5.17
CA ASN A 230 -2.23 5.04 -6.57
C ASN A 230 -3.68 5.37 -6.92
N ASP A 231 -4.46 5.90 -5.99
CA ASP A 231 -5.89 6.15 -6.22
C ASP A 231 -6.10 7.42 -7.05
N LEU A 232 -6.56 7.22 -8.28
CA LEU A 232 -6.97 8.29 -9.17
C LEU A 232 -8.43 8.69 -8.94
N LEU A 233 -9.31 7.71 -8.70
CA LEU A 233 -10.76 7.93 -8.73
C LEU A 233 -11.24 8.78 -7.56
N VAL A 234 -10.86 8.43 -6.34
CA VAL A 234 -11.23 9.19 -5.13
C VAL A 234 -10.62 10.59 -5.19
N ALA A 235 -9.37 10.72 -5.68
CA ALA A 235 -8.73 12.02 -5.84
C ALA A 235 -9.46 12.90 -6.86
N LEU A 236 -9.86 12.39 -8.03
CA LEU A 236 -10.63 13.15 -9.02
C LEU A 236 -11.98 13.62 -8.48
N VAL A 237 -12.66 12.76 -7.70
CA VAL A 237 -13.98 13.09 -7.16
C VAL A 237 -13.92 14.09 -6.01
N PHE A 238 -13.00 13.92 -5.05
CA PHE A 238 -13.02 14.69 -3.81
C PHE A 238 -12.07 15.88 -3.78
N LEU A 239 -10.95 15.85 -4.53
CA LEU A 239 -10.07 17.03 -4.66
C LEU A 239 -10.44 17.89 -5.85
N GLY A 240 -11.02 17.31 -6.91
CA GLY A 240 -11.38 18.04 -8.12
C GLY A 240 -10.16 18.52 -8.93
N PRO A 241 -10.35 19.54 -9.80
CA PRO A 241 -9.35 20.00 -10.75
C PRO A 241 -8.33 21.00 -10.18
N GLY A 242 -8.43 21.38 -8.90
CA GLY A 242 -7.55 22.39 -8.28
C GLY A 242 -6.06 22.03 -8.44
N ALA A 243 -5.24 22.99 -8.86
CA ALA A 243 -3.81 22.76 -9.06
C ALA A 243 -3.08 22.59 -7.72
N ASP A 244 -3.49 23.33 -6.71
CA ASP A 244 -2.94 23.38 -5.35
C ASP A 244 -3.15 22.10 -4.54
N VAL A 245 -4.20 21.33 -4.85
CA VAL A 245 -4.52 20.05 -4.19
C VAL A 245 -4.23 18.82 -5.07
N ARG A 246 -3.66 19.03 -6.26
CA ARG A 246 -3.36 17.96 -7.21
C ARG A 246 -2.38 16.95 -6.63
N VAL A 247 -2.68 15.66 -6.80
CA VAL A 247 -1.83 14.52 -6.41
C VAL A 247 -1.21 13.83 -7.61
N MET A 248 -0.21 12.97 -7.40
CA MET A 248 0.54 12.31 -8.49
C MET A 248 -0.35 11.58 -9.52
N PRO A 249 -1.35 10.76 -9.13
CA PRO A 249 -2.22 10.09 -10.10
C PRO A 249 -3.00 11.08 -10.98
N THR A 250 -3.52 12.17 -10.40
CA THR A 250 -4.26 13.20 -11.17
C THR A 250 -3.34 14.04 -12.03
N ALA A 251 -2.11 14.33 -11.57
CA ALA A 251 -1.11 15.01 -12.37
C ALA A 251 -0.70 14.16 -13.59
N LEU A 252 -0.46 12.87 -13.40
CA LEU A 252 -0.14 11.94 -14.47
C LEU A 252 -1.30 11.80 -15.48
N PHE A 253 -2.53 11.72 -14.99
CA PHE A 253 -3.72 11.69 -15.83
C PHE A 253 -3.86 12.96 -16.70
N ASN A 254 -3.56 14.12 -16.13
CA ASN A 254 -3.59 15.38 -16.87
C ASN A 254 -2.52 15.46 -17.96
N LEU A 255 -1.32 14.88 -17.73
CA LEU A 255 -0.30 14.76 -18.77
C LEU A 255 -0.80 13.94 -19.98
N LEU A 256 -1.58 12.91 -19.74
CA LEU A 256 -2.17 12.08 -20.78
C LEU A 256 -3.17 12.88 -21.63
N GLY A 257 -4.06 13.65 -20.98
CA GLY A 257 -5.14 14.38 -21.63
C GLY A 257 -4.70 15.70 -22.31
N ALA A 258 -3.80 16.45 -21.65
CA ALA A 258 -3.41 17.78 -22.10
C ALA A 258 -2.39 17.79 -23.25
N TYR A 259 -1.56 16.77 -23.34
CA TYR A 259 -0.41 16.76 -24.26
C TYR A 259 -0.44 15.65 -25.31
N GLY A 260 -1.54 14.96 -25.49
CA GLY A 260 -1.93 14.03 -26.57
C GLY A 260 -0.85 13.38 -27.44
N GLY A 261 0.30 13.02 -26.91
CA GLY A 261 1.47 12.53 -27.66
C GLY A 261 2.80 12.86 -26.97
N ALA A 262 2.77 13.57 -25.83
CA ALA A 262 3.97 13.87 -25.04
C ALA A 262 4.42 12.63 -24.22
N TRP A 263 4.66 11.54 -24.93
CA TRP A 263 5.07 10.25 -24.34
C TRP A 263 6.31 10.36 -23.47
N HIS A 264 7.23 11.26 -23.78
CA HIS A 264 8.44 11.52 -22.99
C HIS A 264 8.11 12.06 -21.58
N LEU A 265 7.12 12.95 -21.46
CA LEU A 265 6.67 13.47 -20.18
C LEU A 265 5.86 12.42 -19.41
N LEU A 266 4.99 11.70 -20.12
CA LEU A 266 4.18 10.63 -19.51
C LEU A 266 5.06 9.53 -18.90
N THR A 267 6.07 9.06 -19.64
CA THR A 267 6.97 8.01 -19.16
C THR A 267 7.82 8.49 -17.97
N ALA A 268 8.37 9.70 -18.02
CA ALA A 268 9.09 10.28 -16.90
C ALA A 268 8.21 10.49 -15.68
N GLY A 269 6.98 11.00 -15.86
CA GLY A 269 6.00 11.18 -14.79
C GLY A 269 5.56 9.85 -14.16
N ALA A 270 5.35 8.82 -14.97
CA ALA A 270 5.02 7.48 -14.49
C ALA A 270 6.12 6.91 -13.58
N PHE A 271 7.40 7.07 -13.96
CA PHE A 271 8.50 6.62 -13.12
C PHE A 271 8.63 7.42 -11.83
N LEU A 272 8.41 8.74 -11.85
CA LEU A 272 8.36 9.54 -10.62
C LEU A 272 7.26 9.04 -9.68
N THR A 273 6.08 8.73 -10.21
CA THR A 273 4.96 8.20 -9.42
C THR A 273 5.30 6.83 -8.82
N MET A 274 6.05 5.99 -9.53
CA MET A 274 6.39 4.63 -9.12
C MET A 274 7.50 4.57 -8.06
N ILE A 275 8.33 5.60 -7.92
CA ILE A 275 9.48 5.60 -6.98
C ILE A 275 9.02 5.31 -5.54
N VAL A 276 8.00 6.01 -5.06
CA VAL A 276 7.55 5.88 -3.66
C VAL A 276 6.94 4.51 -3.37
N PRO A 277 5.99 3.98 -4.16
CA PRO A 277 5.53 2.60 -4.02
C PRO A 277 6.66 1.57 -4.00
N LEU A 278 7.64 1.73 -4.87
CA LEU A 278 8.78 0.82 -4.94
C LEU A 278 9.64 0.90 -3.67
N LEU A 279 9.95 2.10 -3.19
CA LEU A 279 10.71 2.30 -1.95
C LEU A 279 9.96 1.75 -0.73
N VAL A 280 8.65 2.01 -0.62
CA VAL A 280 7.81 1.48 0.45
C VAL A 280 7.78 -0.05 0.41
N PHE A 281 7.61 -0.64 -0.77
CA PHE A 281 7.65 -2.09 -0.93
C PHE A 281 9.01 -2.67 -0.53
N LEU A 282 10.11 -2.12 -1.03
CA LEU A 282 11.47 -2.61 -0.71
C LEU A 282 11.79 -2.49 0.78
N ALA A 283 11.38 -1.40 1.42
CA ALA A 283 11.59 -1.20 2.85
C ALA A 283 10.79 -2.18 3.72
N LEU A 284 9.55 -2.45 3.32
CA LEU A 284 8.58 -3.16 4.15
C LEU A 284 8.27 -4.59 3.68
N GLN A 285 8.85 -5.07 2.56
CA GLN A 285 8.59 -6.41 2.01
C GLN A 285 8.77 -7.55 3.04
N ARG A 286 9.73 -7.41 3.97
CA ARG A 286 9.96 -8.42 5.03
C ARG A 286 8.80 -8.49 6.01
N ALA A 287 8.19 -7.36 6.36
CA ALA A 287 7.01 -7.30 7.23
C ALA A 287 5.77 -7.85 6.50
N PHE A 288 5.62 -7.49 5.22
CA PHE A 288 4.54 -7.97 4.36
C PHE A 288 4.52 -9.50 4.22
N VAL A 289 5.67 -10.10 3.88
CA VAL A 289 5.79 -11.56 3.76
C VAL A 289 5.49 -12.27 5.09
N ARG A 290 5.95 -11.74 6.22
CA ARG A 290 5.65 -12.32 7.54
C ARG A 290 4.17 -12.19 7.91
N GLY A 291 3.54 -11.06 7.60
CA GLY A 291 2.12 -10.82 7.87
C GLY A 291 1.20 -11.77 7.10
N ILE A 292 1.48 -12.01 5.80
CA ILE A 292 0.71 -12.94 4.98
C ILE A 292 0.90 -14.39 5.46
N LEU A 293 2.13 -14.78 5.78
CA LEU A 293 2.42 -16.15 6.23
C LEU A 293 1.84 -16.45 7.60
N ALA A 294 1.78 -15.49 8.51
CA ALA A 294 1.14 -15.64 9.81
C ALA A 294 -0.37 -15.97 9.72
N GLY A 295 -1.04 -15.45 8.68
CA GLY A 295 -2.46 -15.76 8.40
C GLY A 295 -2.72 -17.08 7.66
N SER A 296 -1.68 -17.69 7.06
CA SER A 296 -1.81 -18.88 6.22
C SER A 296 -1.48 -20.20 6.91
N VAL A 297 -0.82 -20.18 8.06
CA VAL A 297 -0.47 -21.40 8.81
C VAL A 297 -1.59 -21.68 9.80
N LYS A 298 -2.62 -22.40 9.34
CA LYS A 298 -3.50 -23.16 10.22
C LYS A 298 -2.74 -24.43 10.61
N SER A 299 -2.30 -24.47 11.86
CA SER A 299 -1.88 -25.73 12.52
C SER A 299 -3.06 -26.67 12.69
#